data_7f7fee0655f9d14b85112f8bcfd87ce9
#
_entry.id   7f7fee0655f9d14b85112f8bcfd87ce9
#
_cell.length_a   1.000
_cell.length_b   1.000
_cell.length_c   1.000
_cell.angle_alpha   90.00
_cell.angle_beta   90.00
_cell.angle_gamma   90.00
#
_symmetry.space_group_name_H-M   'P 1'
#
loop_
_entity.id
_entity.type
_entity.pdbx_description
1 polymer ?
#
loop_
_entity_poly.entity_id
_entity_poly.type
_entity_poly.pdbx_seq_one_letter_code
_entity_poly.pdbx_strand_id
1 'polypeptide(L)'
;MLKTFLSSLFIFSCLSGIFLSTTLFADPYAKSGNIKPSIVELSEEEEAKILSGVKVPDGFELTLYAPWQTANYPVYVAASPAGDLYVSSDGCGSLGRDKDRGRVLRLRDKDGDGRADEVTEFIPSIDSPRGLIWDQDRLYVLHPPHLSVYYDRDGDGVAEENKRLVDNIAFSFKERPADHTTNGLDLGIDGWL
;
A
#
# COMPACT_ATOMS: atom_id res chain seq x y z
N MET A 1 46.51 -22.62 -72.56
CA MET A 1 46.31 -21.46 -71.59
C MET A 1 44.89 -21.56 -71.04
N LEU A 2 44.79 -22.10 -69.87
CA LEU A 2 43.47 -22.28 -69.15
C LEU A 2 43.43 -21.38 -67.95
N LYS A 3 42.54 -20.39 -67.95
CA LYS A 3 42.33 -19.51 -66.82
C LYS A 3 41.18 -20.06 -65.97
N THR A 4 41.50 -20.50 -64.76
CA THR A 4 40.55 -20.89 -63.71
C THR A 4 39.98 -19.67 -63.04
N PHE A 5 38.67 -19.55 -63.09
CA PHE A 5 37.88 -18.56 -62.22
C PHE A 5 37.56 -19.21 -60.91
N LEU A 6 38.09 -18.66 -59.80
CA LEU A 6 37.63 -18.96 -58.46
C LEU A 6 36.47 -18.00 -58.15
N SER A 7 35.29 -18.54 -57.98
CA SER A 7 34.15 -17.80 -57.42
C SER A 7 34.11 -17.98 -55.90
N SER A 8 34.37 -16.91 -55.18
CA SER A 8 34.18 -16.84 -53.69
C SER A 8 32.73 -16.70 -53.38
N LEU A 9 32.19 -17.70 -52.68
CA LEU A 9 30.84 -17.69 -52.13
C LEU A 9 30.88 -17.00 -50.77
N PHE A 10 30.36 -15.76 -50.66
CA PHE A 10 30.14 -15.07 -49.40
C PHE A 10 28.84 -15.57 -48.79
N ILE A 11 28.94 -16.33 -47.69
CA ILE A 11 27.79 -16.68 -46.83
C ILE A 11 27.56 -15.53 -45.88
N PHE A 12 26.48 -14.77 -46.12
CA PHE A 12 25.96 -13.79 -45.15
C PHE A 12 25.16 -14.53 -44.09
N SER A 13 25.77 -14.71 -42.89
CA SER A 13 25.07 -15.21 -41.71
C SER A 13 24.25 -14.07 -41.11
N CYS A 14 22.93 -14.06 -41.34
CA CYS A 14 22.00 -13.20 -40.69
C CYS A 14 21.80 -13.71 -39.21
N LEU A 15 22.55 -13.17 -38.28
CA LEU A 15 22.22 -13.31 -36.86
C LEU A 15 20.98 -12.45 -36.54
N SER A 16 19.81 -13.07 -36.53
CA SER A 16 18.59 -12.48 -36.00
C SER A 16 18.73 -12.40 -34.49
N GLY A 17 19.19 -11.26 -33.98
CA GLY A 17 19.19 -10.95 -32.58
C GLY A 17 17.74 -10.78 -32.10
N ILE A 18 17.24 -11.75 -31.36
CA ILE A 18 15.98 -11.61 -30.62
C ILE A 18 16.24 -10.61 -29.47
N PHE A 19 15.89 -9.36 -29.69
CA PHE A 19 15.80 -8.39 -28.61
C PHE A 19 14.60 -8.77 -27.72
N LEU A 20 14.85 -9.51 -26.64
CA LEU A 20 13.89 -9.58 -25.54
C LEU A 20 13.78 -8.15 -24.93
N SER A 21 12.74 -7.44 -25.32
CA SER A 21 12.33 -6.24 -24.59
C SER A 21 11.85 -6.67 -23.21
N THR A 22 12.73 -6.66 -22.23
CA THR A 22 12.31 -6.67 -20.84
C THR A 22 11.64 -5.33 -20.59
N THR A 23 10.33 -5.31 -20.54
CA THR A 23 9.58 -4.19 -19.95
C THR A 23 10.01 -4.12 -18.49
N LEU A 24 10.93 -3.22 -18.18
CA LEU A 24 11.20 -2.80 -16.82
C LEU A 24 9.93 -2.12 -16.33
N PHE A 25 9.10 -2.87 -15.60
CA PHE A 25 8.07 -2.25 -14.79
C PHE A 25 8.81 -1.35 -13.78
N ALA A 26 8.55 -0.06 -13.84
CA ALA A 26 9.09 0.87 -12.86
C ALA A 26 8.61 0.42 -11.48
N ASP A 27 9.54 0.29 -10.53
CA ASP A 27 9.21 -0.02 -9.15
C ASP A 27 8.20 1.03 -8.64
N PRO A 28 6.97 0.61 -8.24
CA PRO A 28 5.96 1.54 -7.76
C PRO A 28 6.39 2.28 -6.48
N TYR A 29 7.40 1.78 -5.77
CA TYR A 29 7.94 2.37 -4.55
C TYR A 29 9.11 3.33 -4.78
N ALA A 30 9.68 3.39 -5.98
CA ALA A 30 10.89 4.17 -6.28
C ALA A 30 10.72 5.69 -6.21
N LYS A 31 9.46 6.18 -6.21
CA LYS A 31 9.15 7.60 -6.20
C LYS A 31 8.34 7.99 -4.99
N SER A 32 8.17 8.97 -4.41
CA SER A 32 7.21 9.38 -3.36
C SER A 32 7.54 8.93 -1.93
N GLY A 33 8.71 8.39 -1.66
CA GLY A 33 9.00 7.87 -0.32
C GLY A 33 8.13 6.67 0.12
N ASN A 34 7.27 6.15 -0.77
CA ASN A 34 6.53 4.93 -0.50
C ASN A 34 7.46 3.73 -0.68
N ILE A 35 7.52 2.87 0.32
CA ILE A 35 8.36 1.67 0.33
C ILE A 35 7.49 0.42 0.27
N LYS A 36 8.05 -0.67 -0.29
CA LYS A 36 7.38 -1.97 -0.21
C LYS A 36 7.28 -2.38 1.25
N PRO A 37 6.07 -2.69 1.78
CA PRO A 37 5.91 -3.08 3.15
C PRO A 37 6.61 -4.41 3.42
N SER A 38 7.26 -4.51 4.57
CA SER A 38 7.89 -5.75 5.04
C SER A 38 7.89 -5.76 6.56
N ILE A 39 7.85 -6.94 7.14
CA ILE A 39 8.08 -7.09 8.57
C ILE A 39 9.56 -6.84 8.85
N VAL A 40 9.81 -6.02 9.86
CA VAL A 40 11.16 -5.68 10.32
C VAL A 40 11.20 -5.87 11.82
N GLU A 41 12.04 -6.77 12.25
CA GLU A 41 12.36 -6.94 13.68
C GLU A 41 13.36 -5.86 14.07
N LEU A 42 13.00 -5.07 15.07
CA LEU A 42 13.88 -4.09 15.68
C LEU A 42 14.55 -4.68 16.91
N SER A 43 15.76 -4.28 17.19
CA SER A 43 16.39 -4.56 18.48
C SER A 43 15.69 -3.78 19.60
N GLU A 44 15.76 -4.29 20.83
CA GLU A 44 15.20 -3.61 22.01
C GLU A 44 15.70 -2.17 22.15
N GLU A 45 16.96 -1.92 21.79
CA GLU A 45 17.56 -0.58 21.84
C GLU A 45 16.94 0.37 20.80
N GLU A 46 16.69 -0.13 19.57
CA GLU A 46 16.06 0.64 18.50
C GLU A 46 14.62 0.97 18.84
N GLU A 47 13.85 0.00 19.33
CA GLU A 47 12.48 0.20 19.77
C GLU A 47 12.41 1.20 20.92
N ALA A 48 13.22 1.01 21.96
CA ALA A 48 13.30 1.92 23.11
C ALA A 48 13.64 3.35 22.68
N LYS A 49 14.51 3.50 21.70
CA LYS A 49 14.85 4.82 21.14
C LYS A 49 13.66 5.48 20.44
N ILE A 50 12.89 4.71 19.67
CA ILE A 50 11.67 5.22 19.00
C ILE A 50 10.64 5.64 20.04
N LEU A 51 10.42 4.83 21.06
CA LEU A 51 9.40 5.04 22.10
C LEU A 51 9.82 6.05 23.18
N SER A 52 11.07 6.44 23.25
CA SER A 52 11.65 7.27 24.34
C SER A 52 10.95 8.62 24.57
N GLY A 53 10.28 9.16 23.53
CA GLY A 53 9.52 10.41 23.60
C GLY A 53 8.04 10.24 23.92
N VAL A 54 7.54 9.01 23.99
CA VAL A 54 6.11 8.72 24.21
C VAL A 54 5.83 8.51 25.68
N LYS A 55 4.76 9.14 26.18
CA LYS A 55 4.31 9.00 27.56
C LYS A 55 2.95 8.35 27.56
N VAL A 56 2.76 7.33 28.38
CA VAL A 56 1.49 6.66 28.63
C VAL A 56 1.07 6.86 30.10
N PRO A 57 -0.23 6.84 30.41
CA PRO A 57 -0.73 6.88 31.78
C PRO A 57 -0.27 5.65 32.58
N ASP A 58 -0.28 5.77 33.91
CA ASP A 58 0.02 4.64 34.80
C ASP A 58 -0.94 3.48 34.55
N GLY A 59 -0.39 2.26 34.49
CA GLY A 59 -1.13 1.03 34.21
C GLY A 59 -1.31 0.69 32.73
N PHE A 60 -0.75 1.51 31.83
CA PHE A 60 -0.66 1.19 30.39
C PHE A 60 0.76 0.79 29.99
N GLU A 61 0.84 -0.18 29.12
CA GLU A 61 2.06 -0.61 28.46
C GLU A 61 2.09 -0.08 27.03
N LEU A 62 3.29 0.21 26.52
CA LEU A 62 3.48 0.74 25.18
C LEU A 62 4.36 -0.21 24.37
N THR A 63 3.85 -0.67 23.26
CA THR A 63 4.58 -1.46 22.26
C THR A 63 4.58 -0.74 20.92
N LEU A 64 5.64 -0.94 20.13
CA LEU A 64 5.69 -0.47 18.75
C LEU A 64 5.10 -1.56 17.85
N TYR A 65 3.83 -1.41 17.49
CA TYR A 65 3.11 -2.41 16.69
C TYR A 65 3.73 -2.60 15.29
N ALA A 66 4.11 -1.53 14.62
CA ALA A 66 4.74 -1.57 13.30
C ALA A 66 5.67 -0.36 13.09
N PRO A 67 6.94 -0.57 12.73
CA PRO A 67 7.83 0.53 12.37
C PRO A 67 7.51 1.08 10.97
N TRP A 68 8.14 2.21 10.62
CA TRP A 68 7.89 2.90 9.35
C TRP A 68 8.23 2.06 8.10
N GLN A 69 9.09 1.07 8.20
CA GLN A 69 9.41 0.14 7.12
C GLN A 69 8.25 -0.82 6.83
N THR A 70 7.44 -1.11 7.84
CA THR A 70 6.25 -1.95 7.70
C THR A 70 5.05 -1.13 7.24
N ALA A 71 4.82 0.03 7.85
CA ALA A 71 3.69 0.91 7.53
C ALA A 71 4.17 2.36 7.33
N ASN A 72 4.61 2.64 6.11
CA ASN A 72 5.14 3.95 5.73
C ASN A 72 4.00 4.95 5.48
N TYR A 73 4.18 6.18 5.96
CA TYR A 73 3.24 7.29 5.82
C TYR A 73 1.78 6.91 6.18
N PRO A 74 1.53 6.43 7.40
CA PRO A 74 0.19 6.04 7.81
C PRO A 74 -0.71 7.27 7.94
N VAL A 75 -1.95 7.17 7.45
CA VAL A 75 -2.95 8.26 7.48
C VAL A 75 -4.12 7.91 8.38
N TYR A 76 -4.59 6.67 8.31
CA TYR A 76 -5.73 6.20 9.07
C TYR A 76 -5.58 4.74 9.47
N VAL A 77 -6.25 4.34 10.54
CA VAL A 77 -6.22 2.96 11.02
C VAL A 77 -7.63 2.50 11.38
N ALA A 78 -7.94 1.24 11.08
CA ALA A 78 -9.13 0.54 11.53
C ALA A 78 -8.76 -0.87 12.00
N ALA A 79 -9.50 -1.39 12.97
CA ALA A 79 -9.29 -2.75 13.48
C ALA A 79 -10.49 -3.64 13.14
N SER A 80 -10.23 -4.91 12.83
CA SER A 80 -11.25 -5.94 12.75
C SER A 80 -11.45 -6.61 14.11
N PRO A 81 -12.61 -7.26 14.34
CA PRO A 81 -12.82 -8.07 15.55
C PRO A 81 -11.87 -9.27 15.67
N ALA A 82 -11.23 -9.67 14.59
CA ALA A 82 -10.22 -10.74 14.58
C ALA A 82 -8.82 -10.27 15.03
N GLY A 83 -8.65 -8.96 15.28
CA GLY A 83 -7.37 -8.36 15.71
C GLY A 83 -6.50 -7.84 14.56
N ASP A 84 -6.94 -7.98 13.32
CA ASP A 84 -6.20 -7.38 12.19
C ASP A 84 -6.29 -5.85 12.24
N LEU A 85 -5.18 -5.16 11.98
CA LEU A 85 -5.16 -3.72 11.77
C LEU A 85 -5.07 -3.41 10.28
N TYR A 86 -5.97 -2.56 9.81
CA TYR A 86 -5.94 -2.00 8.47
C TYR A 86 -5.37 -0.59 8.54
N VAL A 87 -4.29 -0.34 7.80
CA VAL A 87 -3.59 0.95 7.80
C VAL A 87 -3.59 1.54 6.40
N SER A 88 -4.20 2.70 6.24
CA SER A 88 -4.05 3.43 4.98
C SER A 88 -2.71 4.14 4.92
N SER A 89 -2.03 3.99 3.79
CA SER A 89 -0.72 4.60 3.51
C SER A 89 -0.85 5.48 2.27
N ASP A 90 -0.49 6.75 2.41
CA ASP A 90 -0.50 7.69 1.29
C ASP A 90 0.90 7.80 0.67
N GLY A 91 1.11 7.10 -0.42
CA GLY A 91 2.40 7.09 -1.09
C GLY A 91 2.82 8.39 -1.76
N CYS A 92 1.91 9.36 -1.88
CA CYS A 92 2.22 10.67 -2.44
C CYS A 92 2.59 11.72 -1.40
N GLY A 93 2.27 11.46 -0.14
CA GLY A 93 2.27 12.50 0.89
C GLY A 93 1.18 13.56 0.65
N SER A 94 1.12 14.55 1.52
CA SER A 94 0.03 15.55 1.52
C SER A 94 -0.04 16.41 0.25
N LEU A 95 1.07 16.60 -0.44
CA LEU A 95 1.18 17.50 -1.60
C LEU A 95 1.35 16.78 -2.93
N GLY A 96 1.58 15.47 -2.92
CA GLY A 96 1.77 14.68 -4.13
C GLY A 96 0.48 14.51 -4.93
N ARG A 97 0.64 14.29 -6.22
CA ARG A 97 -0.48 14.12 -7.17
C ARG A 97 -0.30 12.93 -8.11
N ASP A 98 0.64 12.07 -7.82
CA ASP A 98 0.86 10.85 -8.58
C ASP A 98 -0.26 9.86 -8.28
N LYS A 99 -0.86 9.32 -9.33
CA LYS A 99 -1.93 8.33 -9.21
C LYS A 99 -1.42 7.00 -8.66
N ASP A 100 -2.34 6.26 -8.04
CA ASP A 100 -2.17 4.86 -7.68
C ASP A 100 -0.94 4.61 -6.77
N ARG A 101 -0.63 5.60 -5.91
CA ARG A 101 0.53 5.55 -5.01
C ARG A 101 0.15 5.22 -3.57
N GLY A 102 -1.10 5.44 -3.18
CA GLY A 102 -1.63 5.00 -1.90
C GLY A 102 -1.97 3.52 -1.90
N ARG A 103 -2.16 2.97 -0.73
CA ARG A 103 -2.56 1.58 -0.49
C ARG A 103 -3.23 1.44 0.86
N VAL A 104 -3.84 0.29 1.10
CA VAL A 104 -4.27 -0.12 2.43
C VAL A 104 -3.53 -1.39 2.79
N LEU A 105 -2.85 -1.38 3.91
CA LEU A 105 -2.15 -2.55 4.47
C LEU A 105 -3.04 -3.27 5.46
N ARG A 106 -2.95 -4.60 5.52
CA ARG A 106 -3.44 -5.42 6.60
C ARG A 106 -2.24 -5.90 7.40
N LEU A 107 -2.23 -5.60 8.68
CA LEU A 107 -1.21 -6.02 9.64
C LEU A 107 -1.83 -7.02 10.60
N ARG A 108 -1.12 -8.07 10.93
CA ARG A 108 -1.57 -9.11 11.87
C ARG A 108 -0.50 -9.42 12.89
N ASP A 109 -0.89 -9.39 14.16
CA ASP A 109 -0.18 -9.96 15.27
C ASP A 109 -0.68 -11.40 15.46
N LYS A 110 0.18 -12.38 15.31
CA LYS A 110 -0.20 -13.81 15.34
C LYS A 110 0.00 -14.45 16.70
N ASP A 111 0.93 -13.94 17.47
CA ASP A 111 1.31 -14.52 18.76
C ASP A 111 0.82 -13.70 19.97
N GLY A 112 0.27 -12.51 19.73
CA GLY A 112 -0.34 -11.65 20.74
C GLY A 112 0.66 -10.84 21.54
N ASP A 113 1.85 -10.59 21.02
CA ASP A 113 2.90 -9.81 21.69
C ASP A 113 2.76 -8.30 21.49
N GLY A 114 1.77 -7.85 20.70
CA GLY A 114 1.50 -6.45 20.39
C GLY A 114 2.36 -5.92 19.25
N ARG A 115 2.94 -6.79 18.43
CA ARG A 115 3.71 -6.47 17.23
C ARG A 115 3.15 -7.16 16.00
N ALA A 116 3.32 -6.58 14.85
CA ALA A 116 2.87 -7.19 13.60
C ALA A 116 3.88 -8.24 13.11
N ASP A 117 3.42 -9.49 12.94
CA ASP A 117 4.15 -10.60 12.35
C ASP A 117 3.94 -10.74 10.86
N GLU A 118 2.86 -10.16 10.36
CA GLU A 118 2.48 -10.27 8.96
C GLU A 118 1.99 -8.92 8.43
N VAL A 119 2.39 -8.63 7.19
CA VAL A 119 1.89 -7.48 6.44
C VAL A 119 1.48 -7.93 5.05
N THR A 120 0.25 -7.56 4.65
CA THR A 120 -0.30 -7.80 3.30
C THR A 120 -0.78 -6.47 2.73
N GLU A 121 -0.61 -6.25 1.44
CA GLU A 121 -1.23 -5.12 0.75
C GLU A 121 -2.69 -5.46 0.46
N PHE A 122 -3.59 -5.17 1.41
CA PHE A 122 -5.03 -5.44 1.28
C PHE A 122 -5.65 -4.73 0.07
N ILE A 123 -5.26 -3.48 -0.16
CA ILE A 123 -5.53 -2.75 -1.39
C ILE A 123 -4.20 -2.24 -1.91
N PRO A 124 -3.60 -2.85 -2.93
CA PRO A 124 -2.24 -2.54 -3.38
C PRO A 124 -2.13 -1.18 -4.08
N SER A 125 -3.24 -0.65 -4.57
CA SER A 125 -3.26 0.61 -5.31
C SER A 125 -4.58 1.35 -5.12
N ILE A 126 -4.51 2.54 -4.53
CA ILE A 126 -5.66 3.41 -4.33
C ILE A 126 -5.18 4.86 -4.18
N ASP A 127 -5.96 5.80 -4.70
CA ASP A 127 -5.64 7.22 -4.58
C ASP A 127 -6.08 7.76 -3.22
N SER A 128 -5.15 8.33 -2.45
CA SER A 128 -5.43 9.13 -1.26
C SER A 128 -6.43 8.51 -0.25
N PRO A 129 -6.18 7.32 0.30
CA PRO A 129 -7.05 6.71 1.28
C PRO A 129 -7.01 7.49 2.61
N ARG A 130 -8.15 8.09 3.01
CA ARG A 130 -8.26 9.07 4.10
C ARG A 130 -9.18 8.67 5.24
N GLY A 131 -9.86 7.54 5.14
CA GLY A 131 -10.71 7.01 6.20
C GLY A 131 -10.94 5.53 5.99
N LEU A 132 -10.93 4.76 7.07
CA LEU A 132 -11.14 3.32 7.06
C LEU A 132 -12.14 2.95 8.15
N ILE A 133 -13.06 2.05 7.85
CA ILE A 133 -13.90 1.38 8.84
C ILE A 133 -14.03 -0.08 8.44
N TRP A 134 -13.72 -0.97 9.38
CA TRP A 134 -14.09 -2.37 9.27
C TRP A 134 -15.49 -2.58 9.86
N ASP A 135 -16.38 -3.19 9.10
CA ASP A 135 -17.69 -3.61 9.57
C ASP A 135 -18.05 -4.98 8.98
N GLN A 136 -18.41 -5.90 9.85
CA GLN A 136 -18.77 -7.29 9.53
C GLN A 136 -17.64 -8.05 8.79
N ASP A 137 -17.71 -8.11 7.45
CA ASP A 137 -16.81 -8.85 6.55
C ASP A 137 -16.12 -7.96 5.51
N ARG A 138 -16.10 -6.64 5.75
CA ARG A 138 -15.71 -5.67 4.73
C ARG A 138 -15.02 -4.44 5.28
N LEU A 139 -14.21 -3.81 4.43
CA LEU A 139 -13.55 -2.55 4.73
C LEU A 139 -14.19 -1.41 3.91
N TYR A 140 -14.74 -0.43 4.58
CA TYR A 140 -15.14 0.85 3.97
C TYR A 140 -13.93 1.76 3.89
N VAL A 141 -13.73 2.37 2.72
CA VAL A 141 -12.57 3.23 2.46
C VAL A 141 -13.03 4.55 1.86
N LEU A 142 -12.78 5.63 2.59
CA LEU A 142 -12.92 6.97 2.06
C LEU A 142 -11.62 7.33 1.32
N HIS A 143 -11.76 7.51 0.01
CA HIS A 143 -10.66 7.90 -0.88
C HIS A 143 -11.14 8.99 -1.84
N PRO A 144 -11.16 10.23 -1.40
CA PRO A 144 -11.83 11.32 -2.11
C PRO A 144 -11.47 11.37 -3.61
N PRO A 145 -12.46 11.55 -4.48
CA PRO A 145 -13.84 11.95 -4.21
C PRO A 145 -14.84 10.80 -4.01
N HIS A 146 -14.39 9.63 -3.58
CA HIS A 146 -15.20 8.42 -3.48
C HIS A 146 -15.24 7.84 -2.07
N LEU A 147 -16.34 7.17 -1.76
CA LEU A 147 -16.45 6.16 -0.71
C LEU A 147 -16.70 4.81 -1.37
N SER A 148 -15.89 3.82 -1.06
CA SER A 148 -15.99 2.47 -1.58
C SER A 148 -15.95 1.43 -0.46
N VAL A 149 -16.47 0.24 -0.73
CA VAL A 149 -16.36 -0.92 0.14
C VAL A 149 -15.56 -2.00 -0.57
N TYR A 150 -14.71 -2.70 0.19
CA TYR A 150 -13.78 -3.72 -0.28
C TYR A 150 -13.99 -5.01 0.49
N TYR A 151 -13.86 -6.14 -0.19
CA TYR A 151 -14.07 -7.48 0.34
C TYR A 151 -12.88 -8.38 0.00
N ASP A 152 -12.44 -9.12 1.01
CA ASP A 152 -11.54 -10.26 0.89
C ASP A 152 -12.42 -11.51 1.05
N ARG A 153 -12.74 -12.18 -0.05
CA ARG A 153 -13.70 -13.29 -0.05
C ARG A 153 -13.06 -14.65 0.19
N ASP A 154 -11.82 -14.81 -0.18
CA ASP A 154 -11.09 -16.06 -0.01
C ASP A 154 -10.21 -16.08 1.24
N GLY A 155 -10.05 -14.93 1.92
CA GLY A 155 -9.35 -14.81 3.19
C GLY A 155 -7.83 -14.75 3.07
N ASP A 156 -7.31 -14.47 1.88
CA ASP A 156 -5.86 -14.38 1.62
C ASP A 156 -5.24 -13.07 2.09
N GLY A 157 -6.06 -12.09 2.45
CA GLY A 157 -5.66 -10.78 2.96
C GLY A 157 -5.54 -9.72 1.89
N VAL A 158 -5.98 -10.00 0.66
CA VAL A 158 -6.07 -9.07 -0.46
C VAL A 158 -7.53 -8.91 -0.88
N ALA A 159 -7.98 -7.70 -1.14
CA ALA A 159 -9.35 -7.47 -1.58
C ALA A 159 -9.49 -7.70 -3.08
N GLU A 160 -10.28 -8.71 -3.48
CA GLU A 160 -10.56 -9.03 -4.89
C GLU A 160 -11.84 -8.34 -5.39
N GLU A 161 -12.75 -7.98 -4.49
CA GLU A 161 -14.03 -7.36 -4.85
C GLU A 161 -14.14 -5.99 -4.23
N ASN A 162 -14.65 -5.03 -5.00
CA ASN A 162 -15.00 -3.73 -4.46
C ASN A 162 -16.26 -3.17 -5.10
N LYS A 163 -16.90 -2.26 -4.38
CA LYS A 163 -18.07 -1.51 -4.87
C LYS A 163 -17.95 -0.06 -4.43
N ARG A 164 -18.09 0.86 -5.38
CA ARG A 164 -18.24 2.27 -5.09
C ARG A 164 -19.64 2.56 -4.56
N LEU A 165 -19.73 3.22 -3.42
CA LEU A 165 -20.97 3.54 -2.74
C LEU A 165 -21.40 4.98 -2.99
N VAL A 166 -20.45 5.92 -2.93
CA VAL A 166 -20.71 7.36 -3.07
C VAL A 166 -19.62 7.98 -3.95
N ASP A 167 -20.06 8.92 -4.79
CA ASP A 167 -19.18 9.76 -5.63
C ASP A 167 -19.26 11.23 -5.22
N ASN A 168 -18.27 12.00 -5.63
CA ASN A 168 -18.22 13.45 -5.44
C ASN A 168 -18.20 13.90 -3.97
N ILE A 169 -17.58 13.12 -3.11
CA ILE A 169 -17.30 13.53 -1.72
C ILE A 169 -16.04 14.41 -1.76
N ALA A 170 -16.23 15.73 -1.65
CA ALA A 170 -15.16 16.73 -1.68
C ALA A 170 -14.32 16.69 -2.98
N PHE A 171 -13.07 17.14 -2.89
CA PHE A 171 -12.17 17.27 -4.05
C PHE A 171 -11.31 16.01 -4.20
N SER A 172 -11.01 15.67 -5.44
CA SER A 172 -9.96 14.69 -5.71
C SER A 172 -8.58 15.31 -5.38
N PHE A 173 -7.62 14.46 -5.02
CA PHE A 173 -6.24 14.91 -4.76
C PHE A 173 -5.57 15.54 -5.99
N LYS A 174 -6.13 15.35 -7.19
CA LYS A 174 -5.67 16.01 -8.43
C LYS A 174 -6.08 17.47 -8.52
N GLU A 175 -7.24 17.79 -7.96
CA GLU A 175 -7.78 19.16 -7.99
C GLU A 175 -7.16 20.01 -6.89
N ARG A 176 -6.97 19.43 -5.71
CA ARG A 176 -6.36 20.07 -4.55
C ARG A 176 -5.45 19.11 -3.80
N PRO A 177 -4.45 19.60 -3.05
CA PRO A 177 -3.64 18.77 -2.18
C PRO A 177 -4.51 17.96 -1.21
N ALA A 178 -4.06 16.73 -0.90
CA ALA A 178 -4.79 15.79 -0.07
C ALA A 178 -5.02 16.27 1.38
N ASP A 179 -4.20 17.18 1.89
CA ASP A 179 -4.34 17.81 3.20
C ASP A 179 -5.55 18.77 3.31
N HIS A 180 -6.15 19.14 2.18
CA HIS A 180 -7.36 19.99 2.12
C HIS A 180 -8.62 19.24 1.67
N THR A 181 -8.61 17.92 1.61
CA THR A 181 -9.77 17.12 1.25
C THR A 181 -10.47 16.53 2.48
N THR A 182 -11.62 15.88 2.27
CA THR A 182 -12.32 15.15 3.32
C THR A 182 -11.42 14.08 3.92
N ASN A 183 -11.38 14.01 5.24
CA ASN A 183 -10.52 13.12 6.00
C ASN A 183 -11.29 12.55 7.19
N GLY A 184 -11.12 11.26 7.42
CA GLY A 184 -11.85 10.53 8.45
C GLY A 184 -13.16 9.91 7.95
N LEU A 185 -13.51 8.79 8.52
CA LEU A 185 -14.75 8.04 8.32
C LEU A 185 -15.11 7.45 9.68
N ASP A 186 -16.37 7.55 10.05
CA ASP A 186 -16.84 7.02 11.31
C ASP A 186 -18.21 6.35 11.15
N LEU A 187 -18.49 5.35 11.97
CA LEU A 187 -19.77 4.65 12.00
C LEU A 187 -20.56 5.10 13.23
N GLY A 188 -21.67 5.79 13.00
CA GLY A 188 -22.58 6.20 14.04
C GLY A 188 -23.23 5.01 14.73
N ILE A 189 -23.68 5.20 15.98
CA ILE A 189 -24.41 4.18 16.74
C ILE A 189 -25.75 3.79 16.11
N ASP A 190 -26.23 4.58 15.17
CA ASP A 190 -27.45 4.38 14.36
C ASP A 190 -27.15 3.62 13.05
N GLY A 191 -25.89 3.24 12.80
CA GLY A 191 -25.46 2.50 11.63
C GLY A 191 -25.18 3.36 10.38
N TRP A 192 -25.16 4.70 10.51
CA TRP A 192 -24.78 5.59 9.41
C TRP A 192 -23.28 5.83 9.37
N LEU A 193 -22.76 5.92 8.13
CA LEU A 193 -21.39 6.34 7.82
C LEU A 193 -21.34 7.84 7.56
#